data_32110323df6218ca2deedbed23c4ce8f
#
_entry.id   32110323df6218ca2deedbed23c4ce8f
#
_cell.length_a   1.000
_cell.length_b   1.000
_cell.length_c   1.000
_cell.angle_alpha   90.00
_cell.angle_beta   90.00
_cell.angle_gamma   90.00
#
_symmetry.space_group_name_H-M   'P 1'
#
loop_
_entity.id
_entity.type
_entity.pdbx_description
1 polymer ?
#
loop_
_entity_poly.entity_id
_entity_poly.type
_entity_poly.pdbx_seq_one_letter_code
_entity_poly.pdbx_strand_id
1 'polypeptide(L)' 'MATGTVKWFNDRKGFGFIRLESGDDVFVHYSALQGEGFKTLKEGENVEFEVVQGAKGPQASNVLKMAIAES' A
#
# COMPACT_ATOMS: atom_id res chain seq x y z
N MET A 1 -7.77 -8.11 7.11
CA MET A 1 -6.94 -7.17 6.36
C MET A 1 -6.63 -7.76 5.00
N ALA A 2 -6.51 -6.90 4.03
CA ALA A 2 -6.15 -7.34 2.69
C ALA A 2 -4.65 -7.35 2.54
N THR A 3 -4.16 -8.12 1.59
CA THR A 3 -2.74 -8.10 1.24
C THR A 3 -2.62 -7.82 -0.25
N GLY A 4 -1.52 -7.23 -0.63
CA GLY A 4 -1.28 -6.93 -2.03
C GLY A 4 0.16 -6.62 -2.28
N THR A 5 0.44 -6.30 -3.54
CA THR A 5 1.79 -5.98 -4.00
C THR A 5 1.79 -4.56 -4.54
N VAL A 6 2.77 -3.79 -4.15
CA VAL A 6 2.87 -2.41 -4.62
C VAL A 6 3.12 -2.42 -6.13
N LYS A 7 2.21 -1.81 -6.87
CA LYS A 7 2.33 -1.68 -8.30
C LYS A 7 3.31 -0.58 -8.64
N TRP A 8 3.15 0.58 -8.01
CA TRP A 8 4.10 1.67 -8.10
C TRP A 8 3.77 2.67 -7.01
N PHE A 9 4.74 3.48 -6.66
CA PHE A 9 4.55 4.51 -5.65
C PHE A 9 5.47 5.68 -5.99
N ASN A 10 4.92 6.89 -5.94
CA ASN A 10 5.68 8.10 -6.21
C ASN A 10 5.91 8.82 -4.89
N ASP A 11 7.13 8.73 -4.37
CA ASP A 11 7.43 9.32 -3.06
C ASP A 11 7.45 10.84 -3.09
N ARG A 12 7.62 11.45 -4.22
CA ARG A 12 7.52 12.90 -4.30
C ARG A 12 6.10 13.37 -4.12
N LYS A 13 5.17 12.71 -4.79
CA LYS A 13 3.76 13.05 -4.71
C LYS A 13 3.07 12.40 -3.54
N GLY A 14 3.67 11.34 -3.01
CA GLY A 14 3.16 10.68 -1.82
C GLY A 14 1.99 9.76 -2.06
N PHE A 15 1.86 9.19 -3.25
CA PHE A 15 0.77 8.26 -3.51
C PHE A 15 1.18 7.22 -4.55
N GLY A 16 0.38 6.17 -4.64
CA GLY A 16 0.62 5.11 -5.58
C GLY A 16 -0.53 4.15 -5.60
N PHE A 17 -0.27 2.95 -6.09
CA PHE A 17 -1.28 1.90 -6.20
C PHE A 17 -0.73 0.57 -5.74
N ILE A 18 -1.61 -0.19 -5.10
CA ILE A 18 -1.32 -1.54 -4.65
C ILE A 18 -2.25 -2.47 -5.41
N ARG A 19 -1.70 -3.56 -5.93
CA ARG A 19 -2.50 -4.55 -6.64
C ARG A 19 -2.90 -5.66 -5.69
N LEU A 20 -4.19 -5.93 -5.61
CA LEU A 20 -4.72 -7.02 -4.82
C LEU A 20 -4.49 -8.34 -5.53
N GLU A 21 -4.63 -9.42 -4.79
CA GLU A 21 -4.54 -10.75 -5.38
C GLU A 21 -5.58 -10.97 -6.46
N SER A 22 -6.71 -10.32 -6.33
CA SER A 22 -7.76 -10.40 -7.32
C SER A 22 -7.42 -9.69 -8.62
N GLY A 23 -6.37 -8.88 -8.61
CA GLY A 23 -5.99 -8.11 -9.78
C GLY A 23 -6.47 -6.68 -9.77
N ASP A 24 -7.27 -6.31 -8.80
CA ASP A 24 -7.75 -4.94 -8.68
C ASP A 24 -6.67 -4.05 -8.10
N ASP A 25 -6.68 -2.79 -8.49
CA ASP A 25 -5.74 -1.81 -7.97
C ASP A 25 -6.44 -0.96 -6.92
N VAL A 26 -5.70 -0.62 -5.86
CA VAL A 26 -6.20 0.19 -4.75
C VAL A 26 -5.27 1.38 -4.58
N PHE A 27 -5.86 2.56 -4.47
CA PHE A 27 -5.10 3.79 -4.27
C PHE A 27 -4.50 3.78 -2.86
N VAL A 28 -3.27 4.30 -2.73
CA VAL A 28 -2.63 4.45 -1.44
C VAL A 28 -1.94 5.80 -1.36
N HIS A 29 -2.10 6.46 -0.21
CA HIS A 29 -1.46 7.74 0.06
C HIS A 29 -0.48 7.56 1.21
N TYR A 30 0.60 8.35 1.24
CA TYR A 30 1.62 8.17 2.27
C TYR A 30 1.06 8.31 3.69
N SER A 31 -0.01 9.07 3.84
CA SER A 31 -0.62 9.25 5.16
C SER A 31 -1.22 7.95 5.69
N ALA A 32 -1.42 6.96 4.82
CA ALA A 32 -1.94 5.66 5.23
C ALA A 32 -0.83 4.70 5.65
N LEU A 33 0.42 5.06 5.44
CA LEU A 33 1.54 4.20 5.79
C LEU A 33 1.78 4.24 7.30
N GLN A 34 1.96 3.07 7.88
CA GLN A 34 2.21 2.94 9.31
C GLN A 34 3.67 2.65 9.54
N GLY A 35 4.12 2.97 10.73
CA GLY A 35 5.49 2.67 11.10
C GLY A 35 6.40 3.89 10.99
N GLU A 36 7.36 3.98 11.86
CA GLU A 36 8.28 5.10 11.89
C GLU A 36 9.27 5.01 10.75
N GLY A 37 9.50 6.14 10.10
CA GLY A 37 10.43 6.18 9.00
C GLY A 37 9.92 5.52 7.74
N PHE A 38 8.70 5.04 7.76
CA PHE A 38 8.14 4.30 6.67
C PHE A 38 7.17 5.21 5.91
N LYS A 39 7.70 5.94 4.97
CA LYS A 39 6.90 6.92 4.22
C LYS A 39 6.93 6.67 2.72
N THR A 40 7.43 5.53 2.31
CA THR A 40 7.49 5.20 0.90
C THR A 40 7.36 3.70 0.70
N LEU A 41 6.90 3.33 -0.48
CA LEU A 41 6.76 1.93 -0.86
C LEU A 41 7.60 1.70 -2.10
N LYS A 42 8.13 0.51 -2.21
CA LYS A 42 8.89 0.12 -3.38
C LYS A 42 8.06 -0.79 -4.26
N GLU A 43 8.22 -0.62 -5.55
CA GLU A 43 7.53 -1.46 -6.51
C GLU A 43 7.83 -2.93 -6.24
N GLY A 44 6.78 -3.74 -6.17
CA GLY A 44 6.93 -5.16 -5.91
C GLY A 44 6.91 -5.56 -4.44
N GLU A 45 6.87 -4.59 -3.53
CA GLU A 45 6.81 -4.89 -2.10
C GLU A 45 5.45 -5.47 -1.73
N ASN A 46 5.46 -6.42 -0.79
CA ASN A 46 4.22 -6.98 -0.26
C ASN A 46 3.80 -6.18 0.97
N VAL A 47 2.53 -5.85 1.03
CA VAL A 47 1.99 -5.05 2.13
C VAL A 47 0.66 -5.61 2.58
N GLU A 48 0.31 -5.30 3.84
CA GLU A 48 -1.01 -5.57 4.40
C GLU A 48 -1.71 -4.25 4.65
N PHE A 49 -3.00 -4.22 4.45
CA PHE A 49 -3.74 -2.98 4.59
C PHE A 49 -5.22 -3.27 4.68
N GLU A 50 -5.99 -2.22 5.00
CA GLU A 50 -7.43 -2.28 4.99
C GLU A 50 -7.93 -1.52 3.77
N VAL A 51 -8.99 -2.03 3.17
CA VAL A 51 -9.59 -1.36 2.02
C VAL A 51 -10.78 -0.56 2.51
N VAL A 52 -10.76 0.73 2.22
CA VAL A 52 -11.84 1.63 2.58
C VAL A 52 -12.29 2.36 1.33
N GLN A 53 -13.50 2.89 1.36
CA GLN A 53 -13.99 3.68 0.24
C GLN A 53 -13.54 5.11 0.39
N GLY A 54 -12.78 5.57 -0.58
CA GLY A 54 -12.32 6.95 -0.60
C GLY A 54 -12.99 7.72 -1.70
N ALA A 55 -12.60 8.98 -1.84
CA ALA A 55 -13.18 9.85 -2.86
C ALA A 55 -12.91 9.34 -4.27
N LYS A 56 -11.82 8.63 -4.45
CA LYS A 56 -11.42 8.12 -5.76
C LYS A 56 -11.73 6.64 -5.93
N GLY A 57 -12.48 6.07 -5.02
CA GLY A 57 -12.81 4.65 -5.05
C GLY A 57 -12.11 3.89 -3.94
N PRO A 58 -11.87 2.59 -4.12
CA PRO A 58 -11.20 1.81 -3.08
C PRO A 58 -9.82 2.38 -2.77
N GLN A 59 -9.50 2.44 -1.49
CA GLN A 59 -8.30 3.09 -1.01
C GLN A 59 -7.71 2.25 0.12
N ALA A 60 -6.39 2.14 0.15
CA ALA A 60 -5.70 1.41 1.21
C ALA A 60 -5.57 2.30 2.44
N SER A 61 -5.74 1.69 3.61
CA SER A 61 -5.63 2.37 4.88
C SER A 61 -4.83 1.48 5.82
N ASN A 62 -4.13 2.08 6.76
CA ASN A 62 -3.33 1.33 7.75
C ASN A 62 -2.38 0.35 7.08
N VAL A 63 -1.60 0.86 6.15
CA VAL A 63 -0.70 0.03 5.35
C VAL A 63 0.53 -0.33 6.18
N LEU A 64 0.84 -1.62 6.20
CA LEU A 64 2.01 -2.14 6.90
C LEU A 64 2.82 -2.97 5.92
N LYS A 65 4.13 -2.85 5.99
CA LYS A 65 4.98 -3.74 5.22
C LYS A 65 4.91 -5.12 5.83
N MET A 66 4.77 -6.12 4.99
CA MET A 66 4.79 -7.49 5.48
C MET A 66 6.21 -7.84 5.87
N ALA A 67 6.36 -8.37 7.07
CA ALA A 67 7.66 -8.82 7.51
C ALA A 67 8.03 -10.05 6.72
N ILE A 68 9.12 -9.98 6.00
CA ILE A 68 9.61 -11.11 5.26
C ILE A 68 10.60 -11.81 6.13
N ALA A 69 10.20 -12.90 6.54
CA ALA A 69 11.10 -13.66 7.36
C ALA A 69 12.29 -14.04 6.56
N GLU A 70 12.98 -13.72 6.17
CA GLU A 70 13.86 -14.02 5.53
C GLU A 70 14.62 -13.95 5.72
N SER A 71 14.58 -13.93 5.87
CA SER A 71 15.03 -13.77 5.87
C SER A 71 15.63 -13.85 5.97
#